data_9ed81ad404b4e6d7d74cd58fb127d9b2
#
_entry.id   9ed81ad404b4e6d7d74cd58fb127d9b2
#
_cell.length_a   1.000
_cell.length_b   1.000
_cell.length_c   1.000
_cell.angle_alpha   90.00
_cell.angle_beta   90.00
_cell.angle_gamma   90.00
#
_symmetry.space_group_name_H-M   'P 1'
#
loop_
_entity.id
_entity.type
_entity.pdbx_description
1 polymer ?
#
loop_
_entity_poly.entity_id
_entity_poly.type
_entity_poly.pdbx_seq_one_letter_code
_entity_poly.pdbx_strand_id
1 'polypeptide(L)'
;MIALIALLAVAAAAGYLAVHGKEYVYRIPEQVLRERLSARLPITKTYLILFQVTLDHPRISLEDGSDRVDAGIDVAINLRVDNAIKRLVGSLDFSGGIRYSQDTGEFFLTEPIIQRVKIEGLPDRYIDISKKLLAGALRDFIASHSVYSLSTTDATELGIRLALKRVIVKDHELVVTLGV
;
A
#
# COMPACT_ATOMS: atom_id res chain seq x y z
N MET A 1 -23.28 38.65 31.53
CA MET A 1 -23.71 37.50 30.68
C MET A 1 -22.99 37.44 29.37
N ILE A 2 -22.93 38.50 28.58
CA ILE A 2 -22.24 38.56 27.28
C ILE A 2 -20.74 38.27 27.39
N ALA A 3 -20.05 38.83 28.40
CA ALA A 3 -18.62 38.62 28.61
C ALA A 3 -18.25 37.16 28.95
N LEU A 4 -19.12 36.43 29.64
CA LEU A 4 -18.88 35.01 29.97
C LEU A 4 -19.06 34.12 28.74
N ILE A 5 -20.00 34.43 27.86
CA ILE A 5 -20.23 33.71 26.60
C ILE A 5 -19.04 33.96 25.66
N ALA A 6 -18.53 35.17 25.58
CA ALA A 6 -17.35 35.51 24.79
C ALA A 6 -16.09 34.77 25.27
N LEU A 7 -15.89 34.67 26.58
CA LEU A 7 -14.76 33.95 27.19
C LEU A 7 -14.82 32.43 26.90
N LEU A 8 -16.01 31.84 26.99
CA LEU A 8 -16.23 30.43 26.65
C LEU A 8 -16.02 30.15 25.16
N ALA A 9 -16.44 31.08 24.28
CA ALA A 9 -16.25 30.95 22.84
C ALA A 9 -14.74 31.03 22.46
N VAL A 10 -13.97 31.92 23.11
CA VAL A 10 -12.54 32.04 22.91
C VAL A 10 -11.80 30.79 23.44
N ALA A 11 -12.17 30.29 24.62
CA ALA A 11 -11.60 29.07 25.17
C ALA A 11 -11.91 27.84 24.29
N ALA A 12 -13.13 27.73 23.77
CA ALA A 12 -13.52 26.67 22.84
C ALA A 12 -12.77 26.77 21.51
N ALA A 13 -12.60 27.99 20.96
CA ALA A 13 -11.84 28.22 19.73
C ALA A 13 -10.34 27.93 19.92
N ALA A 14 -9.76 28.33 21.05
CA ALA A 14 -8.37 28.02 21.38
C ALA A 14 -8.15 26.51 21.59
N GLY A 15 -9.09 25.83 22.26
CA GLY A 15 -9.08 24.37 22.41
C GLY A 15 -9.21 23.66 21.04
N TYR A 16 -10.13 24.14 20.20
CA TYR A 16 -10.32 23.63 18.83
C TYR A 16 -9.05 23.78 17.98
N LEU A 17 -8.41 24.97 17.99
CA LEU A 17 -7.16 25.23 17.27
C LEU A 17 -5.97 24.43 17.82
N ALA A 18 -5.92 24.23 19.13
CA ALA A 18 -4.85 23.43 19.76
C ALA A 18 -4.93 21.94 19.39
N VAL A 19 -6.12 21.42 19.10
CA VAL A 19 -6.33 20.03 18.67
C VAL A 19 -6.19 19.91 17.17
N HIS A 20 -6.74 20.83 16.38
CA HIS A 20 -6.79 20.75 14.92
C HIS A 20 -5.50 21.18 14.21
N GLY A 21 -4.52 21.73 14.94
CA GLY A 21 -3.21 22.09 14.39
C GLY A 21 -2.10 21.06 14.65
N LYS A 22 -2.39 19.93 15.29
CA LYS A 22 -1.35 18.93 15.57
C LYS A 22 -1.13 18.03 14.36
N GLU A 23 0.13 17.97 13.93
CA GLU A 23 0.58 17.03 12.91
C GLU A 23 1.43 15.94 13.60
N TYR A 24 1.22 14.71 13.16
CA TYR A 24 1.94 13.53 13.62
C TYR A 24 2.75 12.99 12.44
N VAL A 25 4.06 12.89 12.63
CA VAL A 25 4.97 12.41 11.59
C VAL A 25 5.40 11.00 11.95
N TYR A 26 5.06 10.06 11.06
CA TYR A 26 5.48 8.66 11.16
C TYR A 26 6.54 8.38 10.10
N ARG A 27 7.61 7.71 10.50
CA ARG A 27 8.68 7.25 9.63
C ARG A 27 8.64 5.75 9.56
N ILE A 28 8.48 5.21 8.37
CA ILE A 28 8.34 3.78 8.13
C ILE A 28 9.52 3.36 7.26
N PRO A 29 10.52 2.66 7.83
CA PRO A 29 11.66 2.18 7.08
C PRO A 29 11.26 1.18 5.99
N GLU A 30 11.99 1.19 4.87
CA GLU A 30 11.81 0.25 3.76
C GLU A 30 11.76 -1.21 4.22
N GLN A 31 12.64 -1.58 5.15
CA GLN A 31 12.70 -2.93 5.68
C GLN A 31 11.39 -3.35 6.36
N VAL A 32 10.77 -2.46 7.13
CA VAL A 32 9.48 -2.75 7.81
C VAL A 32 8.38 -2.99 6.79
N LEU A 33 8.31 -2.18 5.72
CA LEU A 33 7.36 -2.40 4.63
C LEU A 33 7.58 -3.75 3.94
N ARG A 34 8.84 -4.10 3.67
CA ARG A 34 9.21 -5.38 3.06
C ARG A 34 8.82 -6.56 3.93
N GLU A 35 9.12 -6.53 5.22
CA GLU A 35 8.77 -7.59 6.18
C GLU A 35 7.25 -7.77 6.29
N ARG A 36 6.49 -6.69 6.34
CA ARG A 36 5.03 -6.74 6.40
C ARG A 36 4.41 -7.35 5.15
N LEU A 37 4.92 -6.99 3.97
CA LEU A 37 4.48 -7.58 2.70
C LEU A 37 4.89 -9.05 2.60
N SER A 38 6.11 -9.40 3.01
CA SER A 38 6.60 -10.79 3.01
C SER A 38 5.75 -11.70 3.90
N ALA A 39 5.27 -11.19 5.03
CA ALA A 39 4.40 -11.95 5.94
C ALA A 39 3.01 -12.28 5.34
N ARG A 40 2.62 -11.64 4.24
CA ARG A 40 1.34 -11.86 3.53
C ARG A 40 1.48 -12.72 2.28
N LEU A 41 2.68 -13.09 1.93
CA LEU A 41 3.03 -13.87 0.74
C LEU A 41 3.56 -15.27 1.15
N PRO A 42 3.50 -16.29 0.29
CA PRO A 42 2.96 -16.26 -1.07
C PRO A 42 1.43 -16.24 -1.13
N ILE A 43 0.89 -15.57 -2.14
CA ILE A 43 -0.53 -15.64 -2.44
C ILE A 43 -0.77 -16.23 -3.83
N THR A 44 -1.72 -17.15 -3.92
CA THR A 44 -2.06 -17.80 -5.17
C THR A 44 -3.52 -17.55 -5.53
N LYS A 45 -3.76 -17.11 -6.76
CA LYS A 45 -5.11 -16.93 -7.32
C LYS A 45 -5.27 -17.65 -8.63
N THR A 46 -6.45 -18.24 -8.84
CA THR A 46 -6.79 -18.95 -10.08
C THR A 46 -7.73 -18.09 -10.90
N TYR A 47 -7.37 -17.91 -12.17
CA TYR A 47 -8.16 -17.17 -13.17
C TYR A 47 -8.54 -18.11 -14.31
N LEU A 48 -9.81 -18.05 -14.70
CA LEU A 48 -10.33 -18.79 -15.87
C LEU A 48 -10.01 -20.30 -15.87
N ILE A 49 -9.91 -20.94 -14.70
CA ILE A 49 -9.62 -22.38 -14.53
C ILE A 49 -8.26 -22.82 -15.12
N LEU A 50 -7.74 -22.09 -16.12
CA LEU A 50 -6.53 -22.42 -16.88
C LEU A 50 -5.28 -21.72 -16.36
N PHE A 51 -5.45 -20.61 -15.63
CA PHE A 51 -4.35 -19.78 -15.16
C PHE A 51 -4.33 -19.71 -13.64
N GLN A 52 -3.24 -20.12 -13.05
CA GLN A 52 -2.97 -19.91 -11.63
C GLN A 52 -1.76 -18.98 -11.50
N VAL A 53 -1.95 -17.87 -10.81
CA VAL A 53 -0.91 -16.87 -10.55
C VAL A 53 -0.51 -16.92 -9.10
N THR A 54 0.77 -17.10 -8.82
CA THR A 54 1.37 -17.00 -7.49
C THR A 54 2.26 -15.77 -7.45
N LEU A 55 2.08 -14.93 -6.43
CA LEU A 55 2.91 -13.77 -6.11
C LEU A 55 3.74 -14.12 -4.88
N ASP A 56 5.05 -13.81 -4.92
CA ASP A 56 5.98 -14.13 -3.84
C ASP A 56 7.18 -13.16 -3.82
N HIS A 57 8.03 -13.24 -2.79
CA HIS A 57 9.27 -12.50 -2.63
C HIS A 57 9.17 -11.00 -2.98
N PRO A 58 8.46 -10.21 -2.16
CA PRO A 58 8.32 -8.78 -2.41
C PRO A 58 9.66 -8.05 -2.21
N ARG A 59 9.91 -7.11 -3.09
CA ARG A 59 11.00 -6.14 -3.00
C ARG A 59 10.39 -4.76 -2.87
N ILE A 60 10.93 -3.93 -2.02
CA ILE A 60 10.53 -2.53 -1.86
C ILE A 60 11.75 -1.67 -2.19
N SER A 61 11.52 -0.55 -2.81
CA SER A 61 12.50 0.50 -3.01
C SER A 61 11.85 1.86 -2.78
N LEU A 62 12.46 2.65 -1.93
CA LEU A 62 12.01 3.99 -1.60
C LEU A 62 12.98 4.99 -2.21
N GLU A 63 12.53 5.75 -3.22
CA GLU A 63 13.31 6.77 -3.89
C GLU A 63 13.04 8.13 -3.26
N ASP A 64 14.09 8.79 -2.76
CA ASP A 64 14.00 10.06 -2.07
C ASP A 64 13.32 11.14 -2.93
N GLY A 65 12.38 11.85 -2.34
CA GLY A 65 11.59 12.87 -3.02
C GLY A 65 10.32 12.35 -3.71
N SER A 66 10.15 11.02 -3.82
CA SER A 66 8.95 10.40 -4.34
C SER A 66 7.80 10.44 -3.33
N ASP A 67 6.57 10.52 -3.81
CA ASP A 67 5.34 10.28 -3.06
C ASP A 67 4.77 8.86 -3.28
N ARG A 68 5.52 8.02 -4.00
CA ARG A 68 5.15 6.66 -4.36
C ARG A 68 6.15 5.65 -3.80
N VAL A 69 5.67 4.45 -3.57
CA VAL A 69 6.49 3.29 -3.20
C VAL A 69 6.74 2.47 -4.46
N ASP A 70 7.99 2.26 -4.80
CA ASP A 70 8.39 1.30 -5.83
C ASP A 70 8.50 -0.09 -5.23
N ALA A 71 7.95 -1.06 -5.93
CA ALA A 71 7.91 -2.44 -5.48
C ALA A 71 8.15 -3.42 -6.64
N GLY A 72 8.80 -4.51 -6.31
CA GLY A 72 8.93 -5.66 -7.18
C GLY A 72 8.35 -6.89 -6.52
N ILE A 73 7.87 -7.85 -7.31
CA ILE A 73 7.34 -9.12 -6.82
C ILE A 73 7.67 -10.23 -7.81
N ASP A 74 8.03 -11.39 -7.29
CA ASP A 74 8.22 -12.56 -8.12
C ASP A 74 6.86 -13.16 -8.48
N VAL A 75 6.76 -13.66 -9.69
CA VAL A 75 5.53 -14.19 -10.26
C VAL A 75 5.76 -15.60 -10.78
N ALA A 76 4.89 -16.53 -10.42
CA ALA A 76 4.79 -17.82 -11.06
C ALA A 76 3.39 -17.97 -11.69
N ILE A 77 3.35 -18.37 -12.96
CA ILE A 77 2.11 -18.64 -13.69
C ILE A 77 2.08 -20.12 -14.03
N ASN A 78 1.08 -20.84 -13.53
CA ASN A 78 0.79 -22.19 -13.98
C ASN A 78 -0.28 -22.10 -15.08
N LEU A 79 0.13 -22.46 -16.29
CA LEU A 79 -0.73 -22.47 -17.47
C LEU A 79 -1.06 -23.92 -17.82
N ARG A 80 -2.35 -24.26 -17.82
CA ARG A 80 -2.80 -25.57 -18.30
C ARG A 80 -3.04 -25.53 -19.79
N VAL A 81 -2.24 -26.28 -20.53
CA VAL A 81 -2.32 -26.43 -22.01
C VAL A 81 -2.29 -27.92 -22.33
N ASP A 82 -3.24 -28.38 -23.10
CA ASP A 82 -3.30 -29.78 -23.64
C ASP A 82 -3.05 -30.84 -22.55
N ASN A 83 -3.76 -30.76 -21.41
CA ASN A 83 -3.62 -31.62 -20.22
C ASN A 83 -2.25 -31.59 -19.53
N ALA A 84 -1.35 -30.71 -19.93
CA ALA A 84 -0.08 -30.46 -19.23
C ALA A 84 -0.13 -29.12 -18.49
N ILE A 85 0.58 -29.06 -17.37
CA ILE A 85 0.79 -27.79 -16.65
C ILE A 85 2.17 -27.26 -17.01
N LYS A 86 2.21 -26.10 -17.64
CA LYS A 86 3.45 -25.36 -17.88
C LYS A 86 3.59 -24.28 -16.82
N ARG A 87 4.65 -24.36 -16.03
CA ARG A 87 5.02 -23.33 -15.06
C ARG A 87 5.95 -22.32 -15.71
N LEU A 88 5.58 -21.06 -15.66
CA LEU A 88 6.36 -19.92 -16.10
C LEU A 88 6.71 -19.08 -14.87
N VAL A 89 7.92 -18.57 -14.80
CA VAL A 89 8.39 -17.72 -13.70
C VAL A 89 8.84 -16.37 -14.24
N GLY A 90 8.78 -15.38 -13.39
CA GLY A 90 9.15 -14.04 -13.79
C GLY A 90 9.08 -13.04 -12.66
N SER A 91 9.09 -11.77 -13.01
CA SER A 91 8.97 -10.66 -12.06
C SER A 91 8.03 -9.58 -12.60
N LEU A 92 7.44 -8.85 -11.67
CA LEU A 92 6.60 -7.69 -11.89
C LEU A 92 7.15 -6.54 -11.06
N ASP A 93 7.52 -5.43 -11.71
CA ASP A 93 7.89 -4.20 -11.03
C ASP A 93 6.77 -3.17 -11.22
N PHE A 94 6.41 -2.49 -10.16
CA PHE A 94 5.32 -1.51 -10.13
C PHE A 94 5.58 -0.42 -9.10
N SER A 95 4.91 0.70 -9.22
CA SER A 95 4.84 1.72 -8.18
C SER A 95 3.41 1.92 -7.71
N GLY A 96 3.24 2.33 -6.46
CA GLY A 96 1.94 2.62 -5.87
C GLY A 96 1.97 3.85 -4.98
N GLY A 97 0.88 4.63 -4.99
CA GLY A 97 0.64 5.66 -3.98
C GLY A 97 0.27 5.04 -2.64
N ILE A 98 0.15 5.85 -1.61
CA ILE A 98 -0.26 5.43 -0.27
C ILE A 98 -1.63 6.02 0.05
N ARG A 99 -2.52 5.18 0.54
CA ARG A 99 -3.82 5.57 1.12
C ARG A 99 -3.86 5.17 2.59
N TYR A 100 -4.34 6.06 3.42
CA TYR A 100 -4.58 5.81 4.83
C TYR A 100 -6.07 5.60 5.09
N SER A 101 -6.41 4.60 5.89
CA SER A 101 -7.76 4.36 6.39
C SER A 101 -7.87 4.92 7.81
N GLN A 102 -8.67 5.96 7.97
CA GLN A 102 -8.89 6.60 9.29
C GLN A 102 -9.62 5.69 10.28
N ASP A 103 -10.45 4.77 9.76
CA ASP A 103 -11.25 3.88 10.60
C ASP A 103 -10.42 2.74 11.19
N THR A 104 -9.40 2.27 10.47
CA THR A 104 -8.57 1.13 10.88
C THR A 104 -7.14 1.50 11.26
N GLY A 105 -6.69 2.73 10.97
CA GLY A 105 -5.31 3.14 11.18
C GLY A 105 -4.31 2.47 10.24
N GLU A 106 -4.79 1.95 9.12
CA GLU A 106 -3.99 1.16 8.19
C GLU A 106 -3.60 1.93 6.94
N PHE A 107 -2.43 1.61 6.41
CA PHE A 107 -1.91 2.13 5.15
C PHE A 107 -2.00 1.05 4.08
N PHE A 108 -2.50 1.43 2.92
CA PHE A 108 -2.65 0.58 1.74
C PHE A 108 -1.88 1.18 0.57
N LEU A 109 -1.32 0.32 -0.27
CA LEU A 109 -0.91 0.74 -1.60
C LEU A 109 -2.16 1.03 -2.44
N THR A 110 -2.07 2.02 -3.31
CA THR A 110 -3.16 2.41 -4.22
C THR A 110 -2.62 2.78 -5.60
N GLU A 111 -3.50 2.78 -6.58
CA GLU A 111 -3.20 3.20 -7.96
C GLU A 111 -1.89 2.59 -8.51
N PRO A 112 -1.80 1.25 -8.58
CA PRO A 112 -0.58 0.59 -9.03
C PRO A 112 -0.32 0.91 -10.50
N ILE A 113 0.90 1.34 -10.80
CA ILE A 113 1.41 1.55 -12.15
C ILE A 113 2.44 0.47 -12.41
N ILE A 114 2.15 -0.43 -13.35
CA ILE A 114 3.10 -1.48 -13.75
C ILE A 114 4.19 -0.84 -14.59
N GLN A 115 5.42 -0.95 -14.12
CA GLN A 115 6.61 -0.43 -14.78
C GLN A 115 7.25 -1.48 -15.68
N ARG A 116 7.31 -2.74 -15.22
CA ARG A 116 7.95 -3.82 -15.95
C ARG A 116 7.28 -5.16 -15.65
N VAL A 117 7.13 -5.97 -16.70
CA VAL A 117 6.75 -7.39 -16.60
C VAL A 117 7.80 -8.21 -17.34
N LYS A 118 8.41 -9.17 -16.67
CA LYS A 118 9.35 -10.11 -17.27
C LYS A 118 8.89 -11.53 -16.91
N ILE A 119 8.55 -12.34 -17.91
CA ILE A 119 8.14 -13.73 -17.74
C ILE A 119 8.94 -14.58 -18.71
N GLU A 120 9.71 -15.52 -18.15
CA GLU A 120 10.57 -16.39 -18.94
C GLU A 120 9.76 -17.45 -19.70
N GLY A 121 10.11 -17.62 -20.98
CA GLY A 121 9.49 -18.64 -21.84
C GLY A 121 8.00 -18.47 -22.13
N LEU A 122 7.46 -17.25 -21.91
CA LEU A 122 6.09 -16.94 -22.30
C LEU A 122 6.00 -16.72 -23.82
N PRO A 123 5.17 -17.48 -24.54
CA PRO A 123 4.96 -17.23 -25.97
C PRO A 123 4.26 -15.88 -26.20
N ASP A 124 4.63 -15.17 -27.29
CA ASP A 124 4.15 -13.82 -27.61
C ASP A 124 2.63 -13.69 -27.57
N ARG A 125 1.92 -14.69 -28.09
CA ARG A 125 0.44 -14.73 -28.10
C ARG A 125 -0.21 -14.62 -26.71
N TYR A 126 0.53 -14.89 -25.62
CA TYR A 126 0.02 -14.83 -24.25
C TYR A 126 0.49 -13.62 -23.47
N ILE A 127 1.34 -12.76 -24.04
CA ILE A 127 1.92 -11.60 -23.33
C ILE A 127 0.80 -10.68 -22.82
N ASP A 128 -0.13 -10.28 -23.69
CA ASP A 128 -1.16 -9.30 -23.33
C ASP A 128 -2.16 -9.84 -22.31
N ILE A 129 -2.56 -11.12 -22.44
CA ILE A 129 -3.45 -11.72 -21.46
C ILE A 129 -2.76 -11.89 -20.12
N SER A 130 -1.48 -12.27 -20.11
CA SER A 130 -0.70 -12.39 -18.88
C SER A 130 -0.52 -11.05 -18.18
N LYS A 131 -0.24 -9.97 -18.89
CA LYS A 131 -0.19 -8.61 -18.34
C LYS A 131 -1.51 -8.23 -17.68
N LYS A 132 -2.64 -8.49 -18.32
CA LYS A 132 -3.97 -8.20 -17.77
C LYS A 132 -4.26 -9.02 -16.50
N LEU A 133 -3.91 -10.30 -16.50
CA LEU A 133 -4.09 -11.18 -15.34
C LEU A 133 -3.21 -10.75 -14.17
N LEU A 134 -1.94 -10.42 -14.43
CA LEU A 134 -1.02 -9.93 -13.41
C LEU A 134 -1.48 -8.58 -12.83
N ALA A 135 -1.94 -7.67 -13.67
CA ALA A 135 -2.51 -6.40 -13.22
C ALA A 135 -3.74 -6.62 -12.33
N GLY A 136 -4.59 -7.57 -12.67
CA GLY A 136 -5.72 -7.98 -11.85
C GLY A 136 -5.29 -8.57 -10.51
N ALA A 137 -4.37 -9.53 -10.53
CA ALA A 137 -3.84 -10.18 -9.34
C ALA A 137 -3.17 -9.17 -8.39
N LEU A 138 -2.36 -8.27 -8.93
CA LEU A 138 -1.72 -7.20 -8.17
C LEU A 138 -2.76 -6.27 -7.54
N ARG A 139 -3.74 -5.82 -8.32
CA ARG A 139 -4.80 -4.93 -7.82
C ARG A 139 -5.59 -5.57 -6.68
N ASP A 140 -5.97 -6.82 -6.84
CA ASP A 140 -6.67 -7.58 -5.80
C ASP A 140 -5.81 -7.75 -4.55
N PHE A 141 -4.51 -7.99 -4.72
CA PHE A 141 -3.56 -8.13 -3.61
C PHE A 141 -3.46 -6.82 -2.82
N ILE A 142 -3.13 -5.70 -3.48
CA ILE A 142 -2.95 -4.41 -2.80
C ILE A 142 -4.25 -3.86 -2.21
N ALA A 143 -5.41 -4.16 -2.80
CA ALA A 143 -6.70 -3.71 -2.28
C ALA A 143 -7.10 -4.41 -0.97
N SER A 144 -6.64 -5.65 -0.78
CA SER A 144 -7.02 -6.50 0.35
C SER A 144 -5.97 -6.60 1.46
N HIS A 145 -4.77 -6.03 1.26
CA HIS A 145 -3.68 -6.15 2.22
C HIS A 145 -3.09 -4.80 2.57
N SER A 146 -3.16 -4.44 3.84
CA SER A 146 -2.45 -3.27 4.36
C SER A 146 -0.94 -3.51 4.35
N VAL A 147 -0.18 -2.49 3.98
CA VAL A 147 1.29 -2.53 3.99
C VAL A 147 1.87 -2.12 5.34
N TYR A 148 1.09 -1.38 6.12
CA TYR A 148 1.45 -0.96 7.47
C TYR A 148 0.19 -0.65 8.28
N SER A 149 0.26 -0.82 9.61
CA SER A 149 -0.79 -0.47 10.56
C SER A 149 -0.16 0.30 11.71
N LEU A 150 -0.73 1.44 12.06
CA LEU A 150 -0.37 2.14 13.29
C LEU A 150 -0.81 1.29 14.47
N SER A 151 0.04 1.20 15.50
CA SER A 151 -0.40 0.61 16.76
C SER A 151 -1.50 1.51 17.36
N THR A 152 -2.63 0.91 17.66
CA THR A 152 -3.88 1.58 18.06
C THR A 152 -3.80 2.36 19.37
N THR A 153 -2.71 2.23 20.13
CA THR A 153 -2.57 2.80 21.47
C THR A 153 -2.56 4.33 21.46
N ASP A 154 -2.00 4.98 20.44
CA ASP A 154 -1.80 6.44 20.47
C ASP A 154 -2.97 7.24 19.85
N ALA A 155 -3.66 6.70 18.84
CA ALA A 155 -4.69 7.44 18.12
C ALA A 155 -6.12 7.13 18.64
N THR A 156 -6.35 5.89 19.08
CA THR A 156 -7.68 5.45 19.52
C THR A 156 -8.00 5.92 20.94
N GLU A 157 -6.99 6.07 21.81
CA GLU A 157 -7.19 6.58 23.16
C GLU A 157 -7.63 8.06 23.18
N LEU A 158 -7.32 8.82 22.13
CA LEU A 158 -7.67 10.23 22.03
C LEU A 158 -8.99 10.47 21.28
N GLY A 159 -9.60 9.45 20.66
CA GLY A 159 -10.84 9.61 19.88
C GLY A 159 -10.70 10.56 18.67
N ILE A 160 -9.48 10.84 18.24
CA ILE A 160 -9.15 11.80 17.18
C ILE A 160 -9.02 11.05 15.87
N ARG A 161 -9.83 11.42 14.87
CA ARG A 161 -9.69 10.92 13.50
C ARG A 161 -8.59 11.71 12.78
N LEU A 162 -7.43 11.09 12.62
CA LEU A 162 -6.33 11.66 11.87
C LEU A 162 -6.56 11.49 10.37
N ALA A 163 -6.30 12.54 9.58
CA ALA A 163 -6.34 12.50 8.12
C ALA A 163 -4.93 12.49 7.55
N LEU A 164 -4.75 11.82 6.41
CA LEU A 164 -3.50 11.87 5.66
C LEU A 164 -3.31 13.28 5.07
N LYS A 165 -2.24 13.95 5.46
CA LYS A 165 -1.87 15.29 4.96
C LYS A 165 -0.78 15.21 3.90
N ARG A 166 0.22 14.36 4.11
CA ARG A 166 1.38 14.25 3.23
C ARG A 166 1.97 12.84 3.29
N VAL A 167 2.48 12.39 2.14
CA VAL A 167 3.37 11.25 2.01
C VAL A 167 4.58 11.71 1.19
N ILE A 168 5.77 11.39 1.64
CA ILE A 168 7.01 11.62 0.89
C ILE A 168 8.06 10.60 1.34
N VAL A 169 8.90 10.17 0.43
CA VAL A 169 10.08 9.37 0.74
C VAL A 169 11.24 10.29 1.08
N LYS A 170 11.90 10.04 2.19
CA LYS A 170 13.10 10.74 2.63
C LYS A 170 14.00 9.82 3.44
N ASP A 171 15.30 9.82 3.14
CA ASP A 171 16.31 8.99 3.80
C ASP A 171 15.98 7.48 3.71
N HIS A 172 15.41 7.02 2.57
CA HIS A 172 14.90 5.66 2.36
C HIS A 172 13.80 5.24 3.36
N GLU A 173 13.09 6.19 3.89
CA GLU A 173 11.94 5.99 4.76
C GLU A 173 10.69 6.60 4.14
N LEU A 174 9.55 5.95 4.31
CA LEU A 174 8.25 6.53 3.99
C LEU A 174 7.84 7.45 5.14
N VAL A 175 7.89 8.75 4.91
CA VAL A 175 7.51 9.78 5.87
C VAL A 175 6.06 10.14 5.63
N VAL A 176 5.21 9.81 6.60
CA VAL A 176 3.77 10.06 6.56
C VAL A 176 3.40 11.10 7.58
N THR A 177 2.75 12.17 7.15
CA THR A 177 2.20 13.21 8.03
C THR A 177 0.69 13.03 8.12
N LEU A 178 0.21 12.81 9.34
CA LEU A 178 -1.21 12.78 9.67
C LEU A 178 -1.56 14.03 10.47
N GLY A 179 -2.77 14.51 10.33
CA GLY A 179 -3.28 15.66 11.08
C GLY A 179 -4.78 15.61 11.27
N VAL A 180 -5.27 16.43 12.17
CA VAL A 180 -6.71 16.58 12.46
C VAL A 180 -7.35 17.55 11.50
#